data_18882b7d94783a95de7221a85e130437
#
_entry.id   18882b7d94783a95de7221a85e130437
#
_cell.length_a   1.000
_cell.length_b   1.000
_cell.length_c   1.000
_cell.angle_alpha   90.00
_cell.angle_beta   90.00
_cell.angle_gamma   90.00
#
_symmetry.space_group_name_H-M   'P 1'
#
loop_
_entity.id
_entity.type
_entity.pdbx_description
1 polymer ?
#
loop_
_entity_poly.entity_id
_entity_poly.type
_entity_poly.pdbx_seq_one_letter_code
_entity_poly.pdbx_strand_id
1 'polypeptide(L)'
;IESVVHRLSANFTHLRVVCEYGNHGRIGRKGDMPGADNVDRMAYQIASERCNHLKHVTWQQSADWYQIATIGAYKLLVVHGDEIPSFGGQTPAYSILRKCNAWATFMDFHDAIMGHFHTPINLTMANGGRIWVTGSPESDNQYAKSFVAAVGKPSQRLMFVDPMKGRVTCEYVCWLD
;
A
#
# COMPACT_ATOMS: atom_id res chain seq x y z
N ILE A 1 -6.14 9.51 9.46
CA ILE A 1 -7.00 8.64 8.61
C ILE A 1 -8.38 9.29 8.50
N GLU A 2 -9.13 9.49 9.58
CA GLU A 2 -10.50 10.02 9.60
C GLU A 2 -10.64 11.32 8.78
N SER A 3 -9.79 12.31 9.01
CA SER A 3 -9.83 13.60 8.31
C SER A 3 -9.71 13.41 6.77
N VAL A 4 -8.85 12.52 6.32
CA VAL A 4 -8.68 12.21 4.89
C VAL A 4 -9.93 11.53 4.34
N VAL A 5 -10.49 10.55 5.06
CA VAL A 5 -11.71 9.86 4.66
C VAL A 5 -12.89 10.83 4.55
N HIS A 6 -13.07 11.72 5.52
CA HIS A 6 -14.12 12.76 5.47
C HIS A 6 -13.98 13.67 4.26
N ARG A 7 -12.76 14.15 3.98
CA ARG A 7 -12.51 15.03 2.82
C ARG A 7 -12.75 14.33 1.49
N LEU A 8 -12.34 13.07 1.36
CA LEU A 8 -12.59 12.28 0.16
C LEU A 8 -14.07 11.94 0.02
N SER A 9 -14.74 11.51 1.09
CA SER A 9 -16.14 11.13 1.06
C SER A 9 -17.07 12.26 0.62
N ALA A 10 -16.68 13.51 0.84
CA ALA A 10 -17.44 14.67 0.38
C ALA A 10 -17.41 14.85 -1.17
N ASN A 11 -16.50 14.17 -1.87
CA ASN A 11 -16.26 14.36 -3.30
C ASN A 11 -16.55 13.11 -4.13
N PHE A 12 -16.78 11.96 -3.51
CA PHE A 12 -17.01 10.69 -4.21
C PHE A 12 -18.30 10.03 -3.75
N THR A 13 -19.07 9.49 -4.69
CA THR A 13 -20.33 8.77 -4.42
C THR A 13 -20.09 7.42 -3.74
N HIS A 14 -18.94 6.81 -3.96
CA HIS A 14 -18.47 5.59 -3.29
C HIS A 14 -17.01 5.74 -2.96
N LEU A 15 -16.65 5.40 -1.73
CA LEU A 15 -15.27 5.37 -1.27
C LEU A 15 -14.98 4.00 -0.64
N ARG A 16 -13.97 3.30 -1.12
CA ARG A 16 -13.44 2.11 -0.45
C ARG A 16 -12.07 2.40 0.11
N VAL A 17 -11.93 2.19 1.40
CA VAL A 17 -10.65 2.32 2.12
C VAL A 17 -10.07 0.92 2.30
N VAL A 18 -8.95 0.63 1.65
CA VAL A 18 -8.22 -0.64 1.80
C VAL A 18 -7.08 -0.40 2.76
N CYS A 19 -7.08 -1.12 3.88
CA CYS A 19 -6.16 -0.89 4.99
C CYS A 19 -5.21 -2.08 5.14
N GLU A 20 -3.94 -1.90 4.78
CA GLU A 20 -2.89 -2.90 4.99
C GLU A 20 -1.98 -2.45 6.14
N TYR A 21 -1.69 -3.37 7.07
CA TYR A 21 -0.83 -3.08 8.22
C TYR A 21 0.65 -3.22 7.85
N GLY A 22 1.49 -2.47 8.57
CA GLY A 22 2.93 -2.45 8.33
C GLY A 22 3.76 -2.92 9.53
N ASN A 23 5.07 -2.92 9.33
CA ASN A 23 6.03 -3.31 10.36
C ASN A 23 6.12 -2.33 11.54
N HIS A 24 5.72 -1.07 11.37
CA HIS A 24 5.76 -0.07 12.44
C HIS A 24 4.66 -0.28 13.49
N GLY A 25 3.52 -0.85 13.11
CA GLY A 25 2.45 -1.23 14.04
C GLY A 25 2.69 -2.56 14.76
N ARG A 26 3.77 -3.28 14.46
CA ARG A 26 4.05 -4.60 15.02
C ARG A 26 4.30 -4.54 16.53
N ILE A 27 3.72 -5.50 17.25
CA ILE A 27 3.96 -5.70 18.68
C ILE A 27 5.11 -6.70 18.84
N GLY A 28 6.23 -6.25 19.41
CA GLY A 28 7.43 -7.07 19.57
C GLY A 28 8.28 -7.18 18.30
N ARG A 29 9.15 -8.19 18.24
CA ARG A 29 10.02 -8.45 17.09
C ARG A 29 9.25 -9.21 16.00
N LYS A 30 9.79 -9.23 14.79
CA LYS A 30 9.20 -10.02 13.69
C LYS A 30 9.19 -11.50 14.06
N GLY A 31 7.98 -12.07 14.14
CA GLY A 31 7.75 -13.47 14.51
C GLY A 31 7.41 -13.72 15.98
N ASP A 32 7.51 -12.71 16.87
CA ASP A 32 7.14 -12.87 18.28
C ASP A 32 5.61 -13.03 18.46
N MET A 33 4.84 -12.28 17.66
CA MET A 33 3.38 -12.27 17.70
C MET A 33 2.82 -12.52 16.30
N PRO A 34 1.56 -13.01 16.19
CA PRO A 34 0.87 -13.07 14.91
C PRO A 34 0.88 -11.72 14.20
N GLY A 35 1.09 -11.69 12.88
CA GLY A 35 1.10 -10.45 12.12
C GLY A 35 -0.18 -9.61 12.25
N ALA A 36 -1.29 -10.31 12.54
CA ALA A 36 -2.59 -9.69 12.80
C ALA A 36 -2.65 -8.90 14.13
N ASP A 37 -1.78 -9.16 15.09
CA ASP A 37 -1.65 -8.40 16.33
C ASP A 37 -0.78 -7.16 16.04
N ASN A 38 -1.43 -6.12 15.56
CA ASN A 38 -0.78 -4.96 15.00
C ASN A 38 -1.56 -3.68 15.32
N VAL A 39 -0.86 -2.66 15.80
CA VAL A 39 -1.45 -1.37 16.22
C VAL A 39 -2.08 -0.63 15.03
N ASP A 40 -1.54 -0.78 13.82
CA ASP A 40 -2.12 -0.17 12.62
C ASP A 40 -3.54 -0.69 12.38
N ARG A 41 -3.78 -2.01 12.58
CA ARG A 41 -5.11 -2.60 12.46
C ARG A 41 -6.09 -2.04 13.48
N MET A 42 -5.64 -1.84 14.73
CA MET A 42 -6.47 -1.18 15.75
C MET A 42 -6.82 0.25 15.33
N ALA A 43 -5.85 1.00 14.79
CA ALA A 43 -6.09 2.36 14.30
C ALA A 43 -7.08 2.38 13.13
N TYR A 44 -7.01 1.41 12.21
CA TYR A 44 -7.97 1.30 11.10
C TYR A 44 -9.36 0.94 11.60
N GLN A 45 -9.48 0.03 12.57
CA GLN A 45 -10.76 -0.33 13.17
C GLN A 45 -11.40 0.89 13.84
N ILE A 46 -10.67 1.61 14.68
CA ILE A 46 -11.16 2.83 15.32
C ILE A 46 -11.62 3.86 14.27
N ALA A 47 -10.82 4.08 13.23
CA ALA A 47 -11.17 5.02 12.17
C ALA A 47 -12.44 4.58 11.42
N SER A 48 -12.59 3.28 11.15
CA SER A 48 -13.79 2.76 10.48
C SER A 48 -15.05 2.92 11.34
N GLU A 49 -14.95 2.68 12.64
CA GLU A 49 -16.07 2.88 13.58
C GLU A 49 -16.48 4.36 13.68
N ARG A 50 -15.52 5.26 13.73
CA ARG A 50 -15.77 6.71 13.76
C ARG A 50 -16.36 7.24 12.45
N CYS A 51 -16.06 6.60 11.32
CA CYS A 51 -16.60 6.94 10.00
C CYS A 51 -17.88 6.17 9.62
N ASN A 52 -18.47 5.35 10.50
CA ASN A 52 -19.58 4.45 10.19
C ASN A 52 -20.88 5.17 9.79
N HIS A 53 -20.99 6.46 10.11
CA HIS A 53 -22.09 7.33 9.67
C HIS A 53 -22.03 7.67 8.18
N LEU A 54 -20.88 7.53 7.53
CA LEU A 54 -20.68 7.76 6.09
C LEU A 54 -21.04 6.48 5.32
N LYS A 55 -22.33 6.30 5.01
CA LYS A 55 -22.88 5.04 4.48
C LYS A 55 -22.37 4.64 3.10
N HIS A 56 -21.76 5.55 2.35
CA HIS A 56 -21.12 5.31 1.05
C HIS A 56 -19.62 5.01 1.17
N VAL A 57 -19.10 4.96 2.39
CA VAL A 57 -17.71 4.56 2.68
C VAL A 57 -17.68 3.11 3.14
N THR A 58 -16.86 2.30 2.50
CA THR A 58 -16.61 0.91 2.87
C THR A 58 -15.16 0.70 3.26
N TRP A 59 -14.92 -0.22 4.19
CA TRP A 59 -13.60 -0.53 4.69
C TRP A 59 -13.26 -1.98 4.37
N GLN A 60 -12.10 -2.20 3.75
CA GLN A 60 -11.54 -3.52 3.52
C GLN A 60 -10.31 -3.67 4.42
N GLN A 61 -10.37 -4.60 5.35
CA GLN A 61 -9.31 -4.91 6.30
C GLN A 61 -9.10 -6.42 6.33
N SER A 62 -7.86 -6.86 6.46
CA SER A 62 -7.49 -8.27 6.55
C SER A 62 -6.61 -8.53 7.77
N ALA A 63 -6.59 -9.78 8.23
CA ALA A 63 -5.62 -10.30 9.16
C ALA A 63 -4.37 -10.87 8.45
N ASP A 64 -4.48 -11.08 7.15
CA ASP A 64 -3.38 -11.54 6.31
C ASP A 64 -2.40 -10.40 6.01
N TRP A 65 -1.20 -10.74 5.59
CA TRP A 65 -0.13 -9.81 5.21
C TRP A 65 -0.35 -9.16 3.84
N TYR A 66 -1.48 -9.43 3.19
CA TYR A 66 -1.86 -8.88 1.89
C TYR A 66 -3.36 -8.75 1.75
N GLN A 67 -3.77 -7.95 0.79
CA GLN A 67 -5.15 -7.87 0.34
C GLN A 67 -5.21 -7.78 -1.18
N ILE A 68 -6.34 -8.22 -1.76
CA ILE A 68 -6.66 -7.97 -3.16
C ILE A 68 -7.83 -6.99 -3.23
N ALA A 69 -7.55 -5.80 -3.76
CA ALA A 69 -8.55 -4.79 -4.03
C ALA A 69 -9.12 -5.00 -5.44
N THR A 70 -10.41 -5.32 -5.54
CA THR A 70 -11.08 -5.56 -6.83
C THR A 70 -11.87 -4.32 -7.26
N ILE A 71 -11.65 -3.85 -8.49
CA ILE A 71 -12.33 -2.72 -9.10
C ILE A 71 -12.86 -3.17 -10.49
N GLY A 72 -14.11 -3.60 -10.55
CA GLY A 72 -14.64 -4.28 -11.74
C GLY A 72 -13.84 -5.53 -12.06
N ALA A 73 -13.30 -5.63 -13.28
CA ALA A 73 -12.43 -6.73 -13.68
C ALA A 73 -10.98 -6.59 -13.19
N TYR A 74 -10.60 -5.44 -12.66
CA TYR A 74 -9.23 -5.18 -12.20
C TYR A 74 -9.00 -5.67 -10.77
N LYS A 75 -7.86 -6.32 -10.55
CA LYS A 75 -7.41 -6.83 -9.26
C LYS A 75 -6.04 -6.29 -8.92
N LEU A 76 -5.94 -5.56 -7.82
CA LEU A 76 -4.71 -4.97 -7.32
C LEU A 76 -4.27 -5.69 -6.05
N LEU A 77 -3.09 -6.29 -6.06
CA LEU A 77 -2.45 -6.81 -4.85
C LEU A 77 -1.93 -5.64 -4.02
N VAL A 78 -2.38 -5.55 -2.78
CA VAL A 78 -1.94 -4.55 -1.79
C VAL A 78 -1.15 -5.26 -0.70
N VAL A 79 0.10 -4.87 -0.51
CA VAL A 79 0.98 -5.39 0.55
C VAL A 79 1.72 -4.23 1.20
N HIS A 80 2.20 -4.41 2.43
CA HIS A 80 3.07 -3.38 3.02
C HIS A 80 4.44 -3.35 2.35
N GLY A 81 5.12 -4.49 2.22
CA GLY A 81 6.43 -4.62 1.58
C GLY A 81 7.54 -5.16 2.50
N ASP A 82 7.31 -5.29 3.80
CA ASP A 82 8.31 -5.84 4.74
C ASP A 82 8.48 -7.38 4.64
N GLU A 83 7.68 -8.03 3.81
CA GLU A 83 7.87 -9.42 3.37
C GLU A 83 9.05 -9.57 2.40
N ILE A 84 9.56 -8.45 1.86
CA ILE A 84 10.61 -8.43 0.86
C ILE A 84 11.94 -8.10 1.54
N PRO A 85 12.91 -9.03 1.54
CA PRO A 85 14.21 -8.76 2.11
C PRO A 85 14.91 -7.59 1.41
N SER A 86 15.38 -6.63 2.21
CA SER A 86 16.22 -5.51 1.74
C SER A 86 17.57 -5.53 2.46
N PHE A 87 18.62 -5.15 1.76
CA PHE A 87 19.96 -5.00 2.32
C PHE A 87 20.42 -3.56 2.11
N GLY A 88 21.06 -2.98 3.13
CA GLY A 88 21.71 -1.68 3.03
C GLY A 88 20.77 -0.47 2.86
N GLY A 89 19.50 -0.58 3.26
CA GLY A 89 18.56 0.54 3.26
C GLY A 89 18.13 1.04 1.87
N GLN A 90 18.57 0.39 0.79
CA GLN A 90 18.13 0.73 -0.56
C GLN A 90 16.90 -0.08 -0.96
N THR A 91 16.07 0.49 -1.83
CA THR A 91 14.91 -0.21 -2.37
C THR A 91 15.36 -1.40 -3.24
N PRO A 92 15.03 -2.65 -2.85
CA PRO A 92 15.57 -3.84 -3.48
C PRO A 92 14.75 -4.23 -4.73
N ALA A 93 14.89 -3.48 -5.81
CA ALA A 93 14.10 -3.66 -7.05
C ALA A 93 14.07 -5.11 -7.54
N TYR A 94 15.21 -5.81 -7.52
CA TYR A 94 15.29 -7.21 -7.93
C TYR A 94 14.50 -8.15 -6.99
N SER A 95 14.62 -7.94 -5.66
CA SER A 95 13.88 -8.75 -4.68
C SER A 95 12.38 -8.52 -4.78
N ILE A 96 11.96 -7.28 -5.02
CA ILE A 96 10.56 -6.92 -5.26
C ILE A 96 10.03 -7.66 -6.49
N LEU A 97 10.73 -7.54 -7.61
CA LEU A 97 10.33 -8.17 -8.87
C LEU A 97 10.26 -9.70 -8.74
N ARG A 98 11.26 -10.32 -8.12
CA ARG A 98 11.30 -11.77 -7.87
C ARG A 98 10.11 -12.22 -7.01
N LYS A 99 9.81 -11.51 -5.93
CA LYS A 99 8.68 -11.86 -5.04
C LYS A 99 7.33 -11.69 -5.73
N CYS A 100 7.10 -10.57 -6.40
CA CYS A 100 5.82 -10.35 -7.10
C CYS A 100 5.59 -11.34 -8.24
N ASN A 101 6.63 -11.69 -9.01
CA ASN A 101 6.53 -12.77 -10.01
C ASN A 101 6.18 -14.13 -9.38
N ALA A 102 6.76 -14.45 -8.22
CA ALA A 102 6.42 -15.67 -7.50
C ALA A 102 4.99 -15.65 -6.98
N TRP A 103 4.54 -14.54 -6.38
CA TRP A 103 3.15 -14.38 -5.92
C TRP A 103 2.15 -14.52 -7.06
N ALA A 104 2.44 -13.96 -8.23
CA ALA A 104 1.59 -14.08 -9.43
C ALA A 104 1.40 -15.52 -9.93
N THR A 105 2.17 -16.51 -9.44
CA THR A 105 1.96 -17.91 -9.79
C THR A 105 0.83 -18.59 -9.03
N PHE A 106 0.42 -18.05 -7.89
CA PHE A 106 -0.62 -18.64 -7.02
C PHE A 106 -1.67 -17.64 -6.48
N MET A 107 -1.46 -16.34 -6.71
CA MET A 107 -2.43 -15.28 -6.39
C MET A 107 -2.99 -14.71 -7.69
N ASP A 108 -4.30 -14.46 -7.72
CA ASP A 108 -4.97 -13.89 -8.88
C ASP A 108 -5.03 -12.36 -8.77
N PHE A 109 -4.04 -11.68 -9.32
CA PHE A 109 -3.98 -10.21 -9.42
C PHE A 109 -3.33 -9.76 -10.74
N HIS A 110 -3.63 -8.53 -11.16
CA HIS A 110 -3.07 -7.92 -12.37
C HIS A 110 -1.80 -7.13 -12.06
N ASP A 111 -1.87 -6.27 -11.06
CA ASP A 111 -0.80 -5.37 -10.65
C ASP A 111 -0.62 -5.42 -9.12
N ALA A 112 0.51 -4.93 -8.62
CA ALA A 112 0.81 -4.87 -7.19
C ALA A 112 1.16 -3.45 -6.75
N ILE A 113 0.77 -3.07 -5.53
CA ILE A 113 1.17 -1.82 -4.88
C ILE A 113 1.71 -2.11 -3.49
N MET A 114 2.78 -1.40 -3.12
CA MET A 114 3.40 -1.53 -1.80
C MET A 114 3.98 -0.20 -1.30
N GLY A 115 4.12 -0.08 0.02
CA GLY A 115 4.80 1.01 0.71
C GLY A 115 6.21 0.63 1.16
N HIS A 116 6.47 0.76 2.45
CA HIS A 116 7.66 0.34 3.19
C HIS A 116 8.98 1.01 2.79
N PHE A 117 9.28 1.09 1.51
CA PHE A 117 10.59 1.56 1.00
C PHE A 117 10.68 3.08 0.86
N HIS A 118 9.59 3.80 1.03
CA HIS A 118 9.47 5.27 1.01
C HIS A 118 9.95 5.95 -0.29
N THR A 119 10.36 5.19 -1.30
CA THR A 119 10.86 5.70 -2.58
C THR A 119 9.95 5.23 -3.70
N PRO A 120 9.35 6.13 -4.48
CA PRO A 120 8.46 5.74 -5.58
C PRO A 120 9.25 5.03 -6.68
N ILE A 121 8.82 3.80 -7.01
CA ILE A 121 9.41 2.97 -8.07
C ILE A 121 8.28 2.33 -8.88
N ASN A 122 8.54 2.14 -10.18
CA ASN A 122 7.72 1.36 -11.08
C ASN A 122 8.54 0.22 -11.66
N LEU A 123 8.02 -1.01 -11.56
CA LEU A 123 8.59 -2.21 -12.15
C LEU A 123 7.55 -2.92 -12.99
N THR A 124 7.99 -3.77 -13.91
CA THR A 124 7.11 -4.61 -14.75
C THR A 124 7.41 -6.08 -14.48
N MET A 125 6.37 -6.84 -14.14
CA MET A 125 6.45 -8.29 -13.95
C MET A 125 6.60 -9.04 -15.29
N ALA A 126 7.02 -10.29 -15.23
CA ALA A 126 7.20 -11.14 -16.41
C ALA A 126 5.90 -11.37 -17.21
N ASN A 127 4.74 -11.30 -16.54
CA ASN A 127 3.41 -11.41 -17.16
C ASN A 127 2.89 -10.08 -17.74
N GLY A 128 3.68 -9.00 -17.67
CA GLY A 128 3.29 -7.66 -18.12
C GLY A 128 2.58 -6.81 -17.05
N GLY A 129 2.23 -7.38 -15.90
CA GLY A 129 1.66 -6.62 -14.78
C GLY A 129 2.67 -5.66 -14.17
N ARG A 130 2.19 -4.60 -13.54
CA ARG A 130 3.03 -3.55 -12.97
C ARG A 130 3.14 -3.68 -11.45
N ILE A 131 4.23 -3.19 -10.92
CA ILE A 131 4.46 -3.08 -9.48
C ILE A 131 4.77 -1.62 -9.18
N TRP A 132 3.99 -1.05 -8.26
CA TRP A 132 4.21 0.28 -7.75
C TRP A 132 4.68 0.24 -6.31
N VAL A 133 5.85 0.81 -6.07
CA VAL A 133 6.25 1.21 -4.73
C VAL A 133 5.83 2.65 -4.54
N THR A 134 5.15 2.95 -3.44
CA THR A 134 4.72 4.32 -3.14
C THR A 134 5.82 5.08 -2.40
N GLY A 135 5.81 6.40 -2.54
CA GLY A 135 6.55 7.27 -1.63
C GLY A 135 5.90 7.30 -0.24
N SER A 136 6.60 7.94 0.69
CA SER A 136 6.05 8.29 2.00
C SER A 136 5.41 9.68 1.95
N PRO A 137 4.34 9.95 2.70
CA PRO A 137 3.87 11.31 2.92
C PRO A 137 4.82 12.11 3.83
N GLU A 138 5.74 11.45 4.52
CA GLU A 138 6.75 12.03 5.37
C GLU A 138 8.06 12.22 4.61
N SER A 139 8.61 13.45 4.62
CA SER A 139 9.82 13.78 3.86
C SER A 139 11.10 13.69 4.65
N ASP A 140 11.05 13.93 5.96
CA ASP A 140 12.22 14.31 6.71
C ASP A 140 12.22 13.74 8.12
N ASN A 141 12.50 12.44 8.25
CA ASN A 141 12.72 11.86 9.55
C ASN A 141 14.20 11.51 9.79
N GLN A 142 14.59 11.59 11.06
CA GLN A 142 15.96 11.33 11.49
C GLN A 142 16.40 9.89 11.17
N TYR A 143 15.49 8.92 11.20
CA TYR A 143 15.77 7.53 10.86
C TYR A 143 16.13 7.38 9.38
N ALA A 144 15.37 7.98 8.48
CA ALA A 144 15.66 7.93 7.04
C ALA A 144 17.03 8.57 6.73
N LYS A 145 17.35 9.68 7.37
CA LYS A 145 18.66 10.34 7.20
C LYS A 145 19.83 9.50 7.73
N SER A 146 19.68 8.91 8.91
CA SER A 146 20.80 8.26 9.60
C SER A 146 21.03 6.81 9.15
N PHE A 147 19.96 6.06 8.81
CA PHE A 147 20.06 4.64 8.48
C PHE A 147 19.90 4.32 7.00
N VAL A 148 19.03 5.05 6.31
CA VAL A 148 18.73 4.78 4.90
C VAL A 148 19.55 5.68 3.97
N ALA A 149 20.13 6.77 4.50
CA ALA A 149 20.86 7.79 3.75
C ALA A 149 20.09 8.31 2.51
N ALA A 150 18.76 8.26 2.57
CA ALA A 150 17.88 8.73 1.52
C ALA A 150 16.94 9.79 2.06
N VAL A 151 16.93 10.94 1.40
CA VAL A 151 15.93 11.99 1.63
C VAL A 151 14.94 11.88 0.47
N GLY A 152 13.83 11.18 0.69
CA GLY A 152 12.74 11.11 -0.28
C GLY A 152 11.91 12.40 -0.25
N LYS A 153 11.47 12.87 -1.41
CA LYS A 153 10.41 13.88 -1.46
C LYS A 153 9.08 13.23 -1.07
N PRO A 154 8.25 13.92 -0.24
CA PRO A 154 6.95 13.37 0.16
C PRO A 154 6.07 13.21 -1.07
N SER A 155 5.52 12.04 -1.24
CA SER A 155 4.71 11.75 -2.42
C SER A 155 3.71 10.64 -2.19
N GLN A 156 2.64 10.69 -2.98
CA GLN A 156 1.62 9.64 -3.08
C GLN A 156 1.32 9.34 -4.55
N ARG A 157 0.55 8.30 -4.81
CA ARG A 157 0.13 7.94 -6.17
C ARG A 157 -1.37 8.16 -6.35
N LEU A 158 -1.71 8.67 -7.53
CA LEU A 158 -3.07 8.70 -8.05
C LEU A 158 -3.12 7.84 -9.31
N MET A 159 -4.07 6.90 -9.36
CA MET A 159 -4.23 6.00 -10.49
C MET A 159 -5.68 6.00 -10.97
N PHE A 160 -5.87 5.97 -12.27
CA PHE A 160 -7.17 5.82 -12.91
C PHE A 160 -7.29 4.42 -13.48
N VAL A 161 -8.33 3.70 -13.07
CA VAL A 161 -8.59 2.32 -13.47
C VAL A 161 -9.76 2.28 -14.45
N ASP A 162 -9.60 1.56 -15.56
CA ASP A 162 -10.72 1.14 -16.41
C ASP A 162 -11.26 -0.19 -15.85
N PRO A 163 -12.42 -0.17 -15.19
CA PRO A 163 -12.95 -1.36 -14.53
C PRO A 163 -13.41 -2.44 -15.51
N MET A 164 -13.71 -2.07 -16.75
CA MET A 164 -14.15 -3.01 -17.80
C MET A 164 -12.95 -3.69 -18.46
N LYS A 165 -11.88 -2.95 -18.70
CA LYS A 165 -10.64 -3.49 -19.29
C LYS A 165 -9.72 -4.13 -18.26
N GLY A 166 -10.02 -3.98 -16.97
CA GLY A 166 -9.23 -4.55 -15.87
C GLY A 166 -7.78 -4.03 -15.83
N ARG A 167 -7.56 -2.74 -16.05
CA ARG A 167 -6.21 -2.15 -16.06
C ARG A 167 -6.18 -0.70 -15.62
N VAL A 168 -5.03 -0.27 -15.12
CA VAL A 168 -4.72 1.15 -14.90
C VAL A 168 -4.47 1.82 -16.25
N THR A 169 -5.14 2.91 -16.51
CA THR A 169 -5.04 3.69 -17.77
C THR A 169 -4.15 4.91 -17.65
N CYS A 170 -4.08 5.47 -16.43
CA CYS A 170 -3.26 6.64 -16.17
C CYS A 170 -2.77 6.62 -14.73
N GLU A 171 -1.58 7.13 -14.48
CA GLU A 171 -1.01 7.27 -13.15
C GLU A 171 -0.24 8.57 -12.99
N TYR A 172 -0.25 9.12 -11.77
CA TYR A 172 0.51 10.29 -11.39
C TYR A 172 1.24 10.05 -10.07
N VAL A 173 2.43 10.60 -9.95
CA VAL A 173 3.07 10.82 -8.65
C VAL A 173 2.65 12.21 -8.17
N CYS A 174 1.92 12.24 -7.07
CA CYS A 174 1.50 13.47 -6.42
C CYS A 174 2.57 13.87 -5.41
N TRP A 175 3.33 14.91 -5.70
CA TRP A 175 4.28 15.49 -4.77
C TRP A 175 3.53 16.29 -3.70
N LEU A 176 3.98 16.20 -2.45
CA LEU A 176 3.32 16.78 -1.27
C LEU A 176 4.16 17.90 -0.63
N ASP A 177 5.21 18.37 -1.32
CA ASP A 177 6.09 19.49 -0.95
C ASP A 177 5.51 20.84 -1.37
#